data_31bc82f9ed9d434756df93be7a29d31b
#
_entry.id   31bc82f9ed9d434756df93be7a29d31b
#
_cell.length_a   1.000
_cell.length_b   1.000
_cell.length_c   1.000
_cell.angle_alpha   90.00
_cell.angle_beta   90.00
_cell.angle_gamma   90.00
#
_symmetry.space_group_name_H-M   'P 1'
#
loop_
_entity.id
_entity.type
_entity.pdbx_description
1 polymer ?
#
loop_
_entity_poly.entity_id
_entity_poly.type
_entity_poly.pdbx_seq_one_letter_code
_entity_poly.pdbx_strand_id
1 'polypeptide(L)'
;MDKLIFLGTGHALAYHCYSTCVVLTDDTHYFVTDGGSGNGVLLQMERAGIHPDQITDLFVSHRHTDHLIGVIWLVRVIGHTFDRGGRTTPLTVYGEASVLNILRQCCELLVSGSVAAHFDKEIIFRPVSDGETCTIGPWPITFFDTGAAKTVQYGWRAQLTNGEHCAFLGDEPLTDVGLRTVQNSEHLIHEAMCLEAEADKYHPHRIHHSTVVDAAKNAAKAGARHLILFHGEDVDLDTRKARYTNEARQYFNGPVDAPDDLDIIPLTE
;
A
#
# COMPACT_ATOMS: atom_id res chain seq x y z
N MET A 1 -0.78 -18.80 -6.18
CA MET A 1 -1.91 -18.30 -5.38
C MET A 1 -1.61 -16.83 -5.02
N ASP A 2 -2.45 -15.90 -5.49
CA ASP A 2 -2.26 -14.48 -5.18
C ASP A 2 -2.70 -14.18 -3.76
N LYS A 3 -1.90 -13.40 -3.05
CA LYS A 3 -2.17 -13.01 -1.67
C LYS A 3 -1.60 -11.63 -1.35
N LEU A 4 -2.14 -11.00 -0.33
CA LEU A 4 -1.57 -9.81 0.28
C LEU A 4 -0.84 -10.18 1.56
N ILE A 5 0.31 -9.54 1.80
CA ILE A 5 1.02 -9.55 3.08
C ILE A 5 1.03 -8.11 3.59
N PHE A 6 0.45 -7.89 4.76
CA PHE A 6 0.44 -6.58 5.38
C PHE A 6 1.68 -6.43 6.27
N LEU A 7 2.73 -5.80 5.74
CA LEU A 7 3.93 -5.52 6.54
C LEU A 7 3.67 -4.43 7.57
N GLY A 8 2.71 -3.55 7.32
CA GLY A 8 2.30 -2.51 8.23
C GLY A 8 0.86 -2.06 7.96
N THR A 9 0.11 -1.85 9.03
CA THR A 9 -1.33 -1.59 9.01
C THR A 9 -1.74 -0.29 9.69
N GLY A 10 -0.79 0.42 10.31
CA GLY A 10 -1.04 1.63 11.06
C GLY A 10 -1.04 2.90 10.23
N HIS A 11 -1.70 3.93 10.73
CA HIS A 11 -1.65 5.29 10.20
C HIS A 11 -0.37 6.02 10.64
N ALA A 12 -0.20 7.30 10.25
CA ALA A 12 1.01 8.10 10.47
C ALA A 12 1.48 8.20 11.92
N LEU A 13 0.57 8.19 12.88
CA LEU A 13 0.87 8.35 14.31
C LEU A 13 0.73 7.05 15.11
N ALA A 14 0.70 5.90 14.46
CA ALA A 14 0.72 4.60 15.11
C ALA A 14 2.08 4.35 15.80
N TYR A 15 2.06 3.86 17.03
CA TYR A 15 3.25 3.55 17.83
C TYR A 15 3.46 2.06 18.03
N HIS A 16 2.39 1.26 17.97
CA HIS A 16 2.38 -0.16 18.34
C HIS A 16 2.25 -1.10 17.14
N CYS A 17 1.99 -0.56 15.96
CA CYS A 17 2.06 -1.29 14.69
C CYS A 17 2.87 -0.48 13.67
N TYR A 18 3.31 -1.13 12.60
CA TYR A 18 4.07 -0.46 11.55
C TYR A 18 3.13 0.31 10.62
N SER A 19 3.60 1.43 10.08
CA SER A 19 2.84 2.25 9.14
C SER A 19 2.66 1.53 7.80
N THR A 20 1.74 2.00 7.00
CA THR A 20 1.28 1.37 5.76
C THR A 20 2.40 0.82 4.88
N CYS A 21 2.39 -0.50 4.71
CA CYS A 21 3.23 -1.22 3.76
C CYS A 21 2.54 -2.54 3.40
N VAL A 22 2.18 -2.72 2.13
CA VAL A 22 1.41 -3.89 1.65
C VAL A 22 2.15 -4.54 0.49
N VAL A 23 2.17 -5.86 0.46
CA VAL A 23 2.81 -6.63 -0.61
C VAL A 23 1.76 -7.51 -1.30
N LEU A 24 1.58 -7.33 -2.60
CA LEU A 24 0.90 -8.31 -3.46
C LEU A 24 1.94 -9.33 -3.95
N THR A 25 1.68 -10.61 -3.76
CA THR A 25 2.63 -11.68 -4.12
C THR A 25 1.92 -12.97 -4.53
N ASP A 26 2.61 -13.74 -5.38
CA ASP A 26 2.32 -15.14 -5.71
C ASP A 26 3.40 -16.09 -5.15
N ASP A 27 4.25 -15.62 -4.22
CA ASP A 27 5.47 -16.24 -3.69
C ASP A 27 6.68 -16.22 -4.65
N THR A 28 6.49 -15.78 -5.89
CA THR A 28 7.56 -15.66 -6.89
C THR A 28 7.84 -14.20 -7.23
N HIS A 29 6.78 -13.41 -7.33
CA HIS A 29 6.82 -11.97 -7.61
C HIS A 29 6.32 -11.20 -6.39
N TYR A 30 6.95 -10.05 -6.12
CA TYR A 30 6.65 -9.20 -4.98
C TYR A 30 6.46 -7.77 -5.46
N PHE A 31 5.20 -7.31 -5.47
CA PHE A 31 4.85 -5.92 -5.74
C PHE A 31 4.57 -5.23 -4.40
N VAL A 32 5.49 -4.37 -3.98
CA VAL A 32 5.42 -3.68 -2.69
C VAL A 32 4.76 -2.32 -2.88
N THR A 33 3.74 -2.04 -2.10
CA THR A 33 3.05 -0.75 -2.04
C THR A 33 3.44 -0.03 -0.77
N ASP A 34 4.06 1.13 -0.91
CA ASP A 34 4.59 1.98 0.15
C ASP A 34 5.65 1.29 1.02
N GLY A 35 6.32 2.04 1.86
CA GLY A 35 7.40 1.52 2.69
C GLY A 35 7.23 1.77 4.18
N GLY A 36 6.12 2.38 4.58
CA GLY A 36 5.95 2.82 5.96
C GLY A 36 6.90 3.96 6.37
N SER A 37 7.03 4.18 7.66
CA SER A 37 7.66 5.39 8.23
C SER A 37 9.18 5.29 8.46
N GLY A 38 9.85 4.21 8.05
CA GLY A 38 11.31 4.15 8.23
C GLY A 38 11.94 2.78 8.09
N ASN A 39 13.08 2.57 8.77
CA ASN A 39 13.85 1.33 8.68
C ASN A 39 13.14 0.10 9.28
N GLY A 40 12.04 0.30 9.99
CA GLY A 40 11.18 -0.78 10.47
C GLY A 40 10.68 -1.70 9.35
N VAL A 41 10.58 -1.20 8.11
CA VAL A 41 10.24 -2.02 6.93
C VAL A 41 11.16 -3.23 6.79
N LEU A 42 12.45 -3.07 7.08
CA LEU A 42 13.43 -4.16 6.96
C LEU A 42 13.17 -5.28 7.98
N LEU A 43 12.79 -4.91 9.21
CA LEU A 43 12.40 -5.88 10.24
C LEU A 43 11.08 -6.57 9.88
N GLN A 44 10.11 -5.84 9.36
CA GLN A 44 8.83 -6.41 8.93
C GLN A 44 9.01 -7.38 7.76
N MET A 45 9.87 -7.05 6.80
CA MET A 45 10.22 -7.96 5.70
C MET A 45 10.93 -9.22 6.20
N GLU A 46 11.91 -9.09 7.10
CA GLU A 46 12.60 -10.24 7.71
C GLU A 46 11.60 -11.17 8.40
N ARG A 47 10.67 -10.62 9.19
CA ARG A 47 9.60 -11.38 9.87
C ARG A 47 8.63 -12.05 8.92
N ALA A 48 8.34 -11.42 7.79
CA ALA A 48 7.51 -11.98 6.73
C ALA A 48 8.24 -13.00 5.84
N GLY A 49 9.56 -13.19 6.06
CA GLY A 49 10.39 -14.07 5.21
C GLY A 49 10.65 -13.50 3.83
N ILE A 50 10.51 -12.17 3.63
CA ILE A 50 10.76 -11.51 2.36
C ILE A 50 12.16 -10.90 2.37
N HIS A 51 13.00 -11.35 1.43
CA HIS A 51 14.33 -10.79 1.28
C HIS A 51 14.32 -9.60 0.30
N PRO A 52 15.05 -8.49 0.56
CA PRO A 52 15.09 -7.34 -0.35
C PRO A 52 15.45 -7.67 -1.81
N ASP A 53 16.23 -8.72 -2.04
CA ASP A 53 16.61 -9.17 -3.39
C ASP A 53 15.43 -9.72 -4.20
N GLN A 54 14.33 -10.11 -3.56
CA GLN A 54 13.11 -10.60 -4.21
C GLN A 54 12.23 -9.48 -4.74
N ILE A 55 12.43 -8.23 -4.27
CA ILE A 55 11.61 -7.09 -4.65
C ILE A 55 12.13 -6.51 -5.96
N THR A 56 11.34 -6.58 -7.00
CA THR A 56 11.63 -6.00 -8.31
C THR A 56 10.79 -4.78 -8.61
N ASP A 57 9.64 -4.65 -7.94
CA ASP A 57 8.63 -3.65 -8.22
C ASP A 57 8.10 -3.02 -6.93
N LEU A 58 8.15 -1.69 -6.87
CA LEU A 58 7.78 -0.88 -5.74
C LEU A 58 6.85 0.23 -6.21
N PHE A 59 5.75 0.46 -5.54
CA PHE A 59 4.84 1.56 -5.82
C PHE A 59 4.77 2.50 -4.62
N VAL A 60 4.82 3.81 -4.88
CA VAL A 60 4.63 4.85 -3.86
C VAL A 60 3.33 5.59 -4.14
N SER A 61 2.37 5.42 -3.25
CA SER A 61 1.04 6.00 -3.39
C SER A 61 1.05 7.53 -3.34
N HIS A 62 1.76 8.09 -2.37
CA HIS A 62 1.89 9.54 -2.17
C HIS A 62 3.10 9.90 -1.28
N ARG A 63 3.30 11.19 -1.03
CA ARG A 63 4.54 11.74 -0.43
C ARG A 63 4.58 11.79 1.09
N HIS A 64 3.55 11.37 1.83
CA HIS A 64 3.58 11.44 3.29
C HIS A 64 4.66 10.53 3.90
N THR A 65 5.11 10.88 5.08
CA THR A 65 6.27 10.26 5.72
C THR A 65 6.03 8.80 6.10
N ASP A 66 4.82 8.45 6.43
CA ASP A 66 4.37 7.10 6.81
C ASP A 66 4.15 6.16 5.61
N HIS A 67 4.38 6.64 4.40
CA HIS A 67 4.36 5.87 3.15
C HIS A 67 5.72 5.87 2.47
N LEU A 68 6.40 7.04 2.43
CA LEU A 68 7.58 7.27 1.59
C LEU A 68 8.91 6.94 2.27
N ILE A 69 9.06 7.20 3.58
CA ILE A 69 10.38 7.16 4.23
C ILE A 69 10.97 5.74 4.23
N GLY A 70 10.15 4.72 4.43
CA GLY A 70 10.63 3.33 4.35
C GLY A 70 11.09 2.92 2.95
N VAL A 71 10.54 3.54 1.89
CA VAL A 71 10.99 3.31 0.51
C VAL A 71 12.45 3.73 0.33
N ILE A 72 12.89 4.81 0.97
CA ILE A 72 14.30 5.24 0.93
C ILE A 72 15.20 4.14 1.50
N TRP A 73 14.77 3.46 2.57
CA TRP A 73 15.50 2.34 3.15
C TRP A 73 15.53 1.12 2.23
N LEU A 74 14.43 0.82 1.53
CA LEU A 74 14.39 -0.25 0.53
C LEU A 74 15.34 0.05 -0.63
N VAL A 75 15.27 1.26 -1.20
CA VAL A 75 16.19 1.72 -2.25
C VAL A 75 17.64 1.59 -1.80
N ARG A 76 17.95 2.01 -0.56
CA ARG A 76 19.31 1.92 0.00
C ARG A 76 19.79 0.47 0.10
N VAL A 77 18.99 -0.42 0.69
CA VAL A 77 19.40 -1.83 0.90
C VAL A 77 19.51 -2.56 -0.44
N ILE A 78 18.54 -2.39 -1.32
CA ILE A 78 18.57 -2.99 -2.67
C ILE A 78 19.74 -2.44 -3.49
N GLY A 79 20.02 -1.13 -3.41
CA GLY A 79 21.19 -0.54 -4.06
C GLY A 79 22.52 -1.17 -3.63
N HIS A 80 22.67 -1.48 -2.35
CA HIS A 80 23.87 -2.16 -1.85
C HIS A 80 23.96 -3.63 -2.33
N THR A 81 22.86 -4.28 -2.74
CA THR A 81 22.96 -5.62 -3.34
C THR A 81 23.56 -5.57 -4.74
N PHE A 82 23.30 -4.49 -5.51
CA PHE A 82 23.99 -4.23 -6.78
C PHE A 82 25.48 -3.97 -6.57
N ASP A 83 25.86 -3.14 -5.59
CA ASP A 83 27.28 -2.87 -5.24
C ASP A 83 28.07 -4.16 -4.99
N ARG A 84 27.44 -5.16 -4.39
CA ARG A 84 28.05 -6.45 -4.03
C ARG A 84 28.02 -7.46 -5.17
N GLY A 85 27.40 -7.14 -6.32
CA GLY A 85 27.23 -8.04 -7.45
C GLY A 85 26.27 -9.22 -7.17
N GLY A 86 25.47 -9.13 -6.11
CA GLY A 86 24.52 -10.17 -5.72
C GLY A 86 23.20 -10.12 -6.47
N ARG A 87 22.94 -9.02 -7.21
CA ARG A 87 21.69 -8.78 -7.92
C ARG A 87 21.93 -8.29 -9.34
N THR A 88 21.17 -8.80 -10.29
CA THR A 88 21.18 -8.36 -11.70
C THR A 88 19.81 -7.84 -12.17
N THR A 89 18.72 -8.22 -11.48
CA THR A 89 17.36 -7.78 -11.84
C THR A 89 17.15 -6.35 -11.36
N PRO A 90 16.77 -5.41 -12.21
CA PRO A 90 16.49 -4.02 -11.82
C PRO A 90 15.39 -3.92 -10.76
N LEU A 91 15.41 -2.82 -10.00
CA LEU A 91 14.30 -2.35 -9.19
C LEU A 91 13.57 -1.25 -9.97
N THR A 92 12.26 -1.40 -10.16
CA THR A 92 11.41 -0.32 -10.68
C THR A 92 10.56 0.26 -9.57
N VAL A 93 10.63 1.57 -9.39
CA VAL A 93 9.82 2.32 -8.42
C VAL A 93 8.79 3.13 -9.19
N TYR A 94 7.53 2.76 -9.05
CA TYR A 94 6.38 3.42 -9.70
C TYR A 94 5.76 4.46 -8.76
N GLY A 95 5.16 5.48 -9.32
CA GLY A 95 4.40 6.50 -8.61
C GLY A 95 4.05 7.68 -9.51
N GLU A 96 3.25 8.60 -9.04
CA GLU A 96 3.00 9.83 -9.77
C GLU A 96 4.30 10.66 -9.85
N ALA A 97 4.46 11.43 -10.95
CA ALA A 97 5.72 12.10 -11.29
C ALA A 97 6.25 13.03 -10.19
N SER A 98 5.37 13.80 -9.53
CA SER A 98 5.78 14.71 -8.46
C SER A 98 6.18 13.97 -7.18
N VAL A 99 5.54 12.84 -6.89
CA VAL A 99 5.86 11.97 -5.77
C VAL A 99 7.23 11.33 -5.98
N LEU A 100 7.47 10.77 -7.16
CA LEU A 100 8.77 10.17 -7.50
C LEU A 100 9.90 11.20 -7.53
N ASN A 101 9.64 12.44 -7.97
CA ASN A 101 10.63 13.50 -7.92
C ASN A 101 11.07 13.81 -6.47
N ILE A 102 10.12 13.87 -5.53
CA ILE A 102 10.41 14.06 -4.11
C ILE A 102 11.21 12.87 -3.57
N LEU A 103 10.75 11.63 -3.82
CA LEU A 103 11.45 10.42 -3.38
C LEU A 103 12.89 10.39 -3.90
N ARG A 104 13.07 10.66 -5.20
CA ARG A 104 14.39 10.68 -5.84
C ARG A 104 15.31 11.70 -5.20
N GLN A 105 14.85 12.93 -4.97
CA GLN A 105 15.64 13.96 -4.29
C GLN A 105 16.03 13.53 -2.87
N CYS A 106 15.09 12.95 -2.11
CA CYS A 106 15.41 12.39 -0.79
C CYS A 106 16.47 11.29 -0.88
N CYS A 107 16.35 10.38 -1.84
CA CYS A 107 17.34 9.33 -2.05
C CYS A 107 18.72 9.92 -2.40
N GLU A 108 18.80 10.86 -3.34
CA GLU A 108 20.04 11.51 -3.75
C GLU A 108 20.76 12.20 -2.58
N LEU A 109 20.00 12.74 -1.62
CA LEU A 109 20.56 13.41 -0.43
C LEU A 109 20.96 12.45 0.71
N LEU A 110 20.28 11.29 0.82
CA LEU A 110 20.36 10.45 2.02
C LEU A 110 21.06 9.10 1.81
N VAL A 111 21.11 8.57 0.57
CA VAL A 111 21.82 7.32 0.30
C VAL A 111 23.29 7.58 -0.05
N SER A 112 24.12 6.51 -0.02
CA SER A 112 25.51 6.61 -0.43
C SER A 112 25.65 6.90 -1.92
N GLY A 113 26.74 7.55 -2.33
CA GLY A 113 27.03 7.82 -3.73
C GLY A 113 27.12 6.54 -4.59
N SER A 114 27.54 5.39 -4.00
CA SER A 114 27.55 4.09 -4.70
C SER A 114 26.12 3.64 -5.05
N VAL A 115 25.17 3.77 -4.12
CA VAL A 115 23.76 3.46 -4.37
C VAL A 115 23.16 4.43 -5.39
N ALA A 116 23.42 5.73 -5.26
CA ALA A 116 22.94 6.72 -6.21
C ALA A 116 23.48 6.51 -7.66
N ALA A 117 24.64 5.88 -7.81
CA ALA A 117 25.22 5.56 -9.11
C ALA A 117 24.41 4.50 -9.89
N HIS A 118 23.51 3.78 -9.24
CA HIS A 118 22.59 2.82 -9.85
C HIS A 118 21.30 3.47 -10.39
N PHE A 119 21.03 4.75 -10.08
CA PHE A 119 19.83 5.44 -10.55
C PHE A 119 19.84 5.57 -12.06
N ASP A 120 18.67 5.40 -12.67
CA ASP A 120 18.42 5.36 -14.10
C ASP A 120 19.13 4.21 -14.87
N LYS A 121 19.64 3.21 -14.12
CA LYS A 121 20.26 1.99 -14.64
C LYS A 121 19.59 0.75 -14.03
N GLU A 122 20.00 0.39 -12.84
CA GLU A 122 19.45 -0.76 -12.09
C GLU A 122 18.32 -0.35 -11.14
N ILE A 123 18.23 0.94 -10.75
CA ILE A 123 17.13 1.50 -9.96
C ILE A 123 16.43 2.55 -10.81
N ILE A 124 15.22 2.22 -11.26
CA ILE A 124 14.45 3.01 -12.23
C ILE A 124 13.27 3.68 -11.52
N PHE A 125 13.24 4.99 -11.48
CA PHE A 125 12.08 5.75 -11.05
C PHE A 125 11.16 5.96 -12.25
N ARG A 126 10.06 5.20 -12.31
CA ARG A 126 9.12 5.19 -13.43
C ARG A 126 7.82 5.92 -13.10
N PRO A 127 7.63 7.14 -13.59
CA PRO A 127 6.35 7.84 -13.45
C PRO A 127 5.23 7.08 -14.14
N VAL A 128 4.05 7.10 -13.52
CA VAL A 128 2.82 6.54 -14.08
C VAL A 128 1.74 7.62 -14.14
N SER A 129 0.85 7.48 -15.12
CA SER A 129 -0.27 8.39 -15.37
C SER A 129 -1.60 7.75 -14.98
N ASP A 130 -2.62 8.59 -14.77
CA ASP A 130 -3.99 8.11 -14.53
C ASP A 130 -4.48 7.23 -15.68
N GLY A 131 -4.97 6.04 -15.35
CA GLY A 131 -5.41 5.02 -16.30
C GLY A 131 -4.29 4.23 -16.98
N GLU A 132 -3.02 4.50 -16.68
CA GLU A 132 -1.91 3.74 -17.26
C GLU A 132 -1.88 2.31 -16.71
N THR A 133 -1.74 1.32 -17.61
CA THR A 133 -1.62 -0.09 -17.25
C THR A 133 -0.22 -0.61 -17.57
N CYS A 134 0.39 -1.27 -16.58
CA CYS A 134 1.68 -1.97 -16.72
C CYS A 134 1.52 -3.43 -16.31
N THR A 135 2.31 -4.31 -16.88
CA THR A 135 2.42 -5.69 -16.39
C THR A 135 3.53 -5.75 -15.34
N ILE A 136 3.18 -6.15 -14.12
CA ILE A 136 4.10 -6.34 -12.99
C ILE A 136 3.98 -7.77 -12.52
N GLY A 137 5.05 -8.56 -12.63
CA GLY A 137 4.95 -10.00 -12.44
C GLY A 137 3.87 -10.60 -13.35
N PRO A 138 2.94 -11.40 -12.84
CA PRO A 138 1.83 -11.96 -13.62
C PRO A 138 0.63 -11.00 -13.75
N TRP A 139 0.63 -9.84 -13.07
CA TRP A 139 -0.54 -8.98 -12.93
C TRP A 139 -0.50 -7.78 -13.90
N PRO A 140 -1.52 -7.60 -14.75
CA PRO A 140 -1.84 -6.30 -15.31
C PRO A 140 -2.29 -5.36 -14.20
N ILE A 141 -1.55 -4.26 -13.98
CA ILE A 141 -1.85 -3.28 -12.94
C ILE A 141 -2.17 -1.94 -13.60
N THR A 142 -3.36 -1.42 -13.34
CA THR A 142 -3.79 -0.09 -13.76
C THR A 142 -3.61 0.87 -12.59
N PHE A 143 -2.79 1.90 -12.79
CA PHE A 143 -2.61 2.99 -11.83
C PHE A 143 -3.68 4.07 -12.08
N PHE A 144 -4.13 4.73 -11.02
CA PHE A 144 -5.17 5.74 -11.13
C PHE A 144 -5.04 6.84 -10.08
N ASP A 145 -5.45 8.05 -10.45
CA ASP A 145 -5.63 9.15 -9.51
C ASP A 145 -6.81 8.85 -8.58
N THR A 146 -6.58 8.88 -7.28
CA THR A 146 -7.64 8.66 -6.29
C THR A 146 -8.54 9.89 -6.11
N GLY A 147 -8.14 11.05 -6.64
CA GLY A 147 -8.81 12.32 -6.43
C GLY A 147 -8.66 12.84 -4.99
N ALA A 148 -7.59 12.47 -4.32
CA ALA A 148 -7.30 12.83 -2.94
C ALA A 148 -7.23 14.34 -2.74
N ALA A 149 -7.65 14.83 -1.55
CA ALA A 149 -7.76 16.26 -1.27
C ALA A 149 -6.49 16.87 -0.68
N LYS A 150 -5.73 16.11 0.12
CA LYS A 150 -4.54 16.62 0.83
C LYS A 150 -3.31 16.77 -0.06
N THR A 151 -3.09 15.79 -0.92
CA THR A 151 -1.93 15.74 -1.82
C THR A 151 -2.24 14.82 -3.01
N VAL A 152 -1.46 14.94 -4.08
CA VAL A 152 -1.55 13.98 -5.18
C VAL A 152 -1.32 12.58 -4.63
N GLN A 153 -2.27 11.70 -4.90
CA GLN A 153 -2.26 10.32 -4.45
C GLN A 153 -2.79 9.41 -5.54
N TYR A 154 -2.05 8.34 -5.80
CA TYR A 154 -2.44 7.31 -6.74
C TYR A 154 -2.74 6.00 -6.01
N GLY A 155 -3.69 5.27 -6.56
CA GLY A 155 -3.99 3.88 -6.23
C GLY A 155 -3.63 2.97 -7.39
N TRP A 156 -3.91 1.68 -7.21
CA TRP A 156 -3.78 0.70 -8.27
C TRP A 156 -4.92 -0.32 -8.25
N ARG A 157 -5.20 -0.89 -9.42
CA ARG A 157 -6.10 -2.02 -9.61
C ARG A 157 -5.37 -3.12 -10.38
N ALA A 158 -5.15 -4.24 -9.74
CA ALA A 158 -4.48 -5.42 -10.30
C ALA A 158 -5.52 -6.42 -10.80
N GLN A 159 -5.30 -7.00 -11.99
CA GLN A 159 -5.97 -8.23 -12.39
C GLN A 159 -5.20 -9.41 -11.85
N LEU A 160 -5.84 -10.22 -11.02
CA LEU A 160 -5.26 -11.40 -10.39
C LEU A 160 -5.16 -12.57 -11.36
N THR A 161 -4.39 -13.60 -10.99
CA THR A 161 -4.15 -14.77 -11.85
C THR A 161 -5.41 -15.60 -12.13
N ASN A 162 -6.43 -15.50 -11.28
CA ASN A 162 -7.76 -16.12 -11.49
C ASN A 162 -8.73 -15.25 -12.31
N GLY A 163 -8.30 -14.05 -12.74
CA GLY A 163 -9.10 -13.08 -13.49
C GLY A 163 -9.90 -12.10 -12.64
N GLU A 164 -9.94 -12.25 -11.33
CA GLU A 164 -10.52 -11.29 -10.39
C GLU A 164 -9.68 -10.02 -10.28
N HIS A 165 -10.17 -9.01 -9.58
CA HIS A 165 -9.47 -7.74 -9.40
C HIS A 165 -9.31 -7.40 -7.93
N CYS A 166 -8.10 -6.94 -7.59
CA CYS A 166 -7.80 -6.34 -6.30
C CYS A 166 -7.44 -4.86 -6.51
N ALA A 167 -8.01 -3.96 -5.71
CA ALA A 167 -7.74 -2.53 -5.79
C ALA A 167 -7.28 -1.96 -4.46
N PHE A 168 -6.27 -1.08 -4.52
CA PHE A 168 -5.73 -0.31 -3.41
C PHE A 168 -6.06 1.17 -3.60
N LEU A 169 -6.71 1.79 -2.62
CA LEU A 169 -7.23 3.15 -2.71
C LEU A 169 -6.32 4.25 -2.12
N GLY A 170 -5.20 3.87 -1.47
CA GLY A 170 -4.43 4.83 -0.69
C GLY A 170 -5.06 5.08 0.68
N ASP A 171 -4.77 6.26 1.29
CA ASP A 171 -5.13 6.60 2.67
C ASP A 171 -6.12 7.75 2.82
N GLU A 172 -6.93 8.00 1.78
CA GLU A 172 -8.05 8.96 1.81
C GLU A 172 -9.38 8.26 1.42
N PRO A 173 -10.53 8.87 1.78
CA PRO A 173 -11.83 8.33 1.43
C PRO A 173 -12.01 8.12 -0.08
N LEU A 174 -12.79 7.11 -0.46
CA LEU A 174 -13.14 6.87 -1.85
C LEU A 174 -13.86 8.08 -2.46
N THR A 175 -13.27 8.67 -3.49
CA THR A 175 -13.86 9.76 -4.27
C THR A 175 -14.63 9.21 -5.48
N ASP A 176 -15.40 10.08 -6.15
CA ASP A 176 -16.04 9.72 -7.42
C ASP A 176 -15.01 9.51 -8.55
N VAL A 177 -13.81 10.07 -8.42
CA VAL A 177 -12.69 9.84 -9.36
C VAL A 177 -12.20 8.41 -9.19
N GLY A 178 -11.77 8.04 -7.99
CA GLY A 178 -11.28 6.69 -7.71
C GLY A 178 -12.32 5.60 -7.95
N LEU A 179 -13.61 5.88 -7.64
CA LEU A 179 -14.71 4.93 -7.84
C LEU A 179 -14.77 4.39 -9.27
N ARG A 180 -14.49 5.22 -10.27
CA ARG A 180 -14.58 4.81 -11.70
C ARG A 180 -13.66 3.63 -12.00
N THR A 181 -12.49 3.60 -11.39
CA THR A 181 -11.49 2.55 -11.63
C THR A 181 -11.71 1.32 -10.75
N VAL A 182 -12.10 1.52 -9.48
CA VAL A 182 -12.23 0.40 -8.54
C VAL A 182 -13.58 -0.28 -8.57
N GLN A 183 -14.53 0.26 -9.32
CA GLN A 183 -15.89 -0.30 -9.41
C GLN A 183 -15.87 -1.77 -9.83
N ASN A 184 -16.61 -2.60 -9.09
CA ASN A 184 -16.70 -4.06 -9.24
C ASN A 184 -15.34 -4.79 -9.10
N SER A 185 -14.37 -4.24 -8.36
CA SER A 185 -13.22 -5.01 -7.91
C SER A 185 -13.67 -6.01 -6.86
N GLU A 186 -13.23 -7.26 -6.99
CA GLU A 186 -13.58 -8.31 -6.04
C GLU A 186 -13.03 -7.99 -4.65
N HIS A 187 -11.79 -7.58 -4.59
CA HIS A 187 -11.10 -7.21 -3.35
C HIS A 187 -10.82 -5.71 -3.33
N LEU A 188 -11.28 -5.02 -2.30
CA LEU A 188 -11.03 -3.59 -2.10
C LEU A 188 -10.26 -3.35 -0.82
N ILE A 189 -9.05 -2.84 -0.94
CA ILE A 189 -8.21 -2.39 0.18
C ILE A 189 -8.52 -0.91 0.41
N HIS A 190 -9.14 -0.60 1.55
CA HIS A 190 -9.62 0.74 1.90
C HIS A 190 -9.12 1.15 3.28
N GLU A 191 -8.67 2.39 3.41
CA GLU A 191 -8.29 2.93 4.72
C GLU A 191 -9.50 3.04 5.65
N ALA A 192 -9.25 2.86 6.94
CA ALA A 192 -10.23 3.08 8.00
C ALA A 192 -9.49 3.48 9.28
N MET A 193 -9.39 4.77 9.51
CA MET A 193 -8.61 5.29 10.62
C MET A 193 -9.12 4.82 11.98
N CYS A 194 -10.44 4.86 12.22
CA CYS A 194 -11.04 4.53 13.50
C CYS A 194 -12.47 4.01 13.34
N LEU A 195 -13.05 3.49 14.43
CA LEU A 195 -14.48 3.20 14.51
C LEU A 195 -15.31 4.47 14.44
N GLU A 196 -16.54 4.38 13.96
CA GLU A 196 -17.50 5.51 13.94
C GLU A 196 -17.72 6.12 15.33
N ALA A 197 -17.83 5.28 16.36
CA ALA A 197 -17.99 5.74 17.73
C ALA A 197 -16.77 6.52 18.28
N GLU A 198 -15.63 6.44 17.61
CA GLU A 198 -14.40 7.15 17.97
C GLU A 198 -14.16 8.40 17.12
N ALA A 199 -15.05 8.70 16.16
CA ALA A 199 -14.91 9.82 15.24
C ALA A 199 -14.78 11.19 15.95
N ASP A 200 -15.49 11.39 17.05
CA ASP A 200 -15.38 12.62 17.86
C ASP A 200 -14.01 12.75 18.56
N LYS A 201 -13.31 11.66 18.79
CA LYS A 201 -11.97 11.66 19.40
C LYS A 201 -10.86 11.93 18.37
N TYR A 202 -10.93 11.27 17.22
CA TYR A 202 -9.86 11.29 16.22
C TYR A 202 -10.11 12.28 15.08
N HIS A 203 -11.34 12.75 14.91
CA HIS A 203 -11.78 13.68 13.87
C HIS A 203 -11.35 13.27 12.44
N PRO A 204 -11.58 12.00 12.02
CA PRO A 204 -11.05 11.48 10.75
C PRO A 204 -11.48 12.33 9.55
N HIS A 205 -12.73 12.72 9.46
CA HIS A 205 -13.24 13.52 8.35
C HIS A 205 -12.59 14.90 8.23
N ARG A 206 -12.16 15.49 9.35
CA ARG A 206 -11.47 16.79 9.35
C ARG A 206 -10.09 16.71 8.73
N ILE A 207 -9.48 15.56 8.79
CA ILE A 207 -8.14 15.27 8.25
C ILE A 207 -8.19 14.36 7.02
N HIS A 208 -9.35 14.28 6.36
CA HIS A 208 -9.59 13.51 5.15
C HIS A 208 -9.25 12.01 5.29
N HIS A 209 -9.76 11.39 6.35
CA HIS A 209 -9.76 9.94 6.54
C HIS A 209 -11.18 9.42 6.74
N SER A 210 -11.35 8.11 6.58
CA SER A 210 -12.60 7.39 6.78
C SER A 210 -12.70 6.79 8.17
N THR A 211 -13.93 6.65 8.64
CA THR A 211 -14.25 5.66 9.68
C THR A 211 -14.42 4.27 9.05
N VAL A 212 -14.51 3.24 9.87
CA VAL A 212 -14.86 1.89 9.42
C VAL A 212 -16.21 1.86 8.71
N VAL A 213 -17.18 2.65 9.19
CA VAL A 213 -18.53 2.79 8.57
C VAL A 213 -18.43 3.40 7.18
N ASP A 214 -17.59 4.43 7.00
CA ASP A 214 -17.39 5.05 5.69
C ASP A 214 -16.76 4.05 4.71
N ALA A 215 -15.71 3.35 5.13
CA ALA A 215 -15.04 2.34 4.32
C ALA A 215 -16.00 1.23 3.88
N ALA A 216 -16.85 0.74 4.80
CA ALA A 216 -17.85 -0.28 4.51
C ALA A 216 -18.92 0.20 3.50
N LYS A 217 -19.42 1.43 3.65
CA LYS A 217 -20.35 2.05 2.70
C LYS A 217 -19.70 2.29 1.33
N ASN A 218 -18.45 2.72 1.31
CA ASN A 218 -17.69 2.92 0.09
C ASN A 218 -17.46 1.60 -0.66
N ALA A 219 -17.14 0.51 0.06
CA ALA A 219 -17.01 -0.81 -0.53
C ALA A 219 -18.32 -1.30 -1.14
N ALA A 220 -19.45 -1.09 -0.46
CA ALA A 220 -20.76 -1.40 -0.99
C ALA A 220 -21.10 -0.55 -2.24
N LYS A 221 -20.81 0.75 -2.23
CA LYS A 221 -20.98 1.68 -3.38
C LYS A 221 -20.12 1.25 -4.57
N ALA A 222 -18.90 0.78 -4.30
CA ALA A 222 -17.98 0.28 -5.33
C ALA A 222 -18.40 -1.09 -5.91
N GLY A 223 -19.33 -1.79 -5.28
CA GLY A 223 -19.73 -3.15 -5.68
C GLY A 223 -18.64 -4.19 -5.38
N ALA A 224 -17.78 -3.93 -4.39
CA ALA A 224 -16.77 -4.86 -3.94
C ALA A 224 -17.43 -6.13 -3.35
N ARG A 225 -16.73 -7.26 -3.43
CA ARG A 225 -17.17 -8.52 -2.82
C ARG A 225 -16.45 -8.83 -1.52
N HIS A 226 -15.24 -8.29 -1.34
CA HIS A 226 -14.40 -8.44 -0.15
C HIS A 226 -13.80 -7.08 0.23
N LEU A 227 -13.95 -6.67 1.48
CA LEU A 227 -13.38 -5.44 2.02
C LEU A 227 -12.19 -5.78 2.92
N ILE A 228 -11.05 -5.12 2.69
CA ILE A 228 -9.84 -5.25 3.50
C ILE A 228 -9.51 -3.87 4.06
N LEU A 229 -9.57 -3.74 5.38
CA LEU A 229 -9.36 -2.48 6.09
C LEU A 229 -7.90 -2.34 6.54
N PHE A 230 -7.33 -1.17 6.39
CA PHE A 230 -5.98 -0.86 6.86
C PHE A 230 -5.86 0.60 7.30
N HIS A 231 -4.66 1.06 7.65
CA HIS A 231 -4.37 2.45 8.05
C HIS A 231 -5.15 2.89 9.29
N GLY A 232 -5.23 1.97 10.27
CA GLY A 232 -6.05 2.13 11.46
C GLY A 232 -5.29 2.61 12.69
N GLU A 233 -6.07 3.02 13.71
CA GLU A 233 -5.58 3.29 15.07
C GLU A 233 -4.98 2.03 15.73
N ASP A 234 -4.01 2.25 16.61
CA ASP A 234 -3.22 1.20 17.25
C ASP A 234 -3.36 1.12 18.78
N VAL A 235 -4.32 1.87 19.34
CA VAL A 235 -4.50 1.97 20.81
C VAL A 235 -4.95 0.65 21.44
N ASP A 236 -5.67 -0.18 20.70
CA ASP A 236 -6.18 -1.47 21.19
C ASP A 236 -6.08 -2.53 20.08
N LEU A 237 -4.85 -2.95 19.79
CA LEU A 237 -4.58 -3.92 18.72
C LEU A 237 -5.22 -5.29 19.00
N ASP A 238 -5.26 -5.73 20.25
CA ASP A 238 -5.81 -7.03 20.63
C ASP A 238 -7.29 -7.19 20.22
N THR A 239 -8.03 -6.10 20.19
CA THR A 239 -9.46 -6.11 19.84
C THR A 239 -9.76 -5.41 18.50
N ARG A 240 -8.82 -4.67 17.92
CA ARG A 240 -9.00 -3.89 16.68
C ARG A 240 -9.63 -4.71 15.56
N LYS A 241 -9.05 -5.86 15.25
CA LYS A 241 -9.52 -6.75 14.19
C LYS A 241 -11.01 -7.12 14.37
N ALA A 242 -11.39 -7.58 15.57
CA ALA A 242 -12.77 -7.96 15.87
C ALA A 242 -13.72 -6.76 15.85
N ARG A 243 -13.31 -5.62 16.40
CA ARG A 243 -14.12 -4.39 16.46
C ARG A 243 -14.37 -3.84 15.05
N TYR A 244 -13.33 -3.71 14.23
CA TYR A 244 -13.42 -3.18 12.86
C TYR A 244 -14.27 -4.09 11.98
N THR A 245 -14.05 -5.40 11.99
CA THR A 245 -14.83 -6.34 11.19
C THR A 245 -16.30 -6.39 11.62
N ASN A 246 -16.59 -6.34 12.92
CA ASN A 246 -17.96 -6.34 13.44
C ASN A 246 -18.73 -5.05 13.07
N GLU A 247 -18.08 -3.89 13.10
CA GLU A 247 -18.70 -2.64 12.69
C GLU A 247 -18.94 -2.60 11.17
N ALA A 248 -17.94 -2.97 10.37
CA ALA A 248 -18.04 -2.95 8.91
C ALA A 248 -19.17 -3.87 8.40
N ARG A 249 -19.33 -5.05 8.98
CA ARG A 249 -20.39 -6.03 8.62
C ARG A 249 -21.83 -5.54 8.81
N GLN A 250 -22.03 -4.43 9.51
CA GLN A 250 -23.35 -3.81 9.62
C GLN A 250 -23.72 -3.03 8.34
N TYR A 251 -22.75 -2.69 7.51
CA TYR A 251 -22.90 -1.84 6.33
C TYR A 251 -22.40 -2.48 5.03
N PHE A 252 -21.70 -3.61 5.15
CA PHE A 252 -21.15 -4.36 4.01
C PHE A 252 -21.46 -5.86 4.17
N ASN A 253 -22.05 -6.47 3.12
CA ASN A 253 -22.54 -7.84 3.18
C ASN A 253 -21.50 -8.91 2.82
N GLY A 254 -20.34 -8.52 2.28
CA GLY A 254 -19.24 -9.44 1.94
C GLY A 254 -18.33 -9.75 3.12
N PRO A 255 -17.34 -10.64 2.92
CA PRO A 255 -16.23 -10.82 3.84
C PRO A 255 -15.53 -9.49 4.16
N VAL A 256 -15.11 -9.33 5.42
CA VAL A 256 -14.33 -8.18 5.87
C VAL A 256 -13.13 -8.68 6.65
N ASP A 257 -11.95 -8.26 6.25
CA ASP A 257 -10.71 -8.42 6.98
C ASP A 257 -10.20 -7.06 7.49
N ALA A 258 -9.67 -7.06 8.69
CA ALA A 258 -8.91 -5.94 9.27
C ALA A 258 -7.58 -6.52 9.77
N PRO A 259 -6.57 -6.67 8.90
CA PRO A 259 -5.33 -7.35 9.23
C PRO A 259 -4.53 -6.61 10.29
N ASP A 260 -3.76 -7.38 11.04
CA ASP A 260 -2.66 -6.90 11.83
C ASP A 260 -1.35 -6.98 11.02
N ASP A 261 -0.29 -6.37 11.55
CA ASP A 261 1.02 -6.47 10.92
C ASP A 261 1.41 -7.96 10.75
N LEU A 262 1.95 -8.28 9.57
CA LEU A 262 2.36 -9.61 9.12
C LEU A 262 1.22 -10.59 8.80
N ASP A 263 -0.03 -10.17 8.87
CA ASP A 263 -1.14 -10.99 8.39
C ASP A 263 -1.07 -11.20 6.87
N ILE A 264 -1.50 -12.39 6.48
CA ILE A 264 -1.58 -12.82 5.08
C ILE A 264 -3.05 -13.00 4.70
N ILE A 265 -3.50 -12.30 3.67
CA ILE A 265 -4.86 -12.39 3.14
C ILE A 265 -4.82 -13.08 1.78
N PRO A 266 -5.30 -14.33 1.65
CA PRO A 266 -5.45 -14.99 0.35
C PRO A 266 -6.44 -14.25 -0.54
N LEU A 267 -6.11 -14.05 -1.81
CA LEU A 267 -6.98 -13.41 -2.81
C LEU A 267 -7.50 -14.43 -3.83
N THR A 268 -6.75 -15.51 -4.06
CA THR A 268 -7.13 -16.59 -4.98
C THR A 268 -7.00 -17.94 -4.27
N GLU A 269 -7.75 -18.94 -4.70
CA GLU A 269 -7.62 -20.32 -4.22
C GLU A 269 -6.41 -21.06 -4.84
#